data_a19cc4bf258a4d849e0b8659690b7e15
#
_entry.id   a19cc4bf258a4d849e0b8659690b7e15
#
_cell.length_a   1.000
_cell.length_b   1.000
_cell.length_c   1.000
_cell.angle_alpha   90.00
_cell.angle_beta   90.00
_cell.angle_gamma   90.00
#
_symmetry.space_group_name_H-M   'P 1'
#
loop_
_entity.id
_entity.type
_entity.pdbx_description
1 polymer ?
#
loop_
_entity_poly.entity_id
_entity_poly.type
_entity_poly.pdbx_seq_one_letter_code
_entity_poly.pdbx_strand_id
1 'polypeptide(L)'
;VVEKVDDRIRLILNDMADTMYNTENGGGLAAPQIGILKRLVVLDMGQGLIKLVNPKIIYKEGEQKVVEGCLSIPDTWGKLKRPAKVIVQALDEKGEEVTFTGTGDLAKCFCHEIDHLDGILFTDLVTEYVK
;
A
#
# COMPACT_ATOMS: atom_id res chain seq x y z
N VAL A 1 -11.45 10.09 2.20
CA VAL A 1 -11.45 9.60 3.59
C VAL A 1 -12.69 8.75 3.84
N VAL A 2 -12.51 7.60 4.44
CA VAL A 2 -13.61 6.74 4.87
C VAL A 2 -14.08 7.25 6.24
N GLU A 3 -15.37 7.59 6.36
CA GLU A 3 -15.92 8.15 7.59
C GLU A 3 -16.32 7.07 8.60
N LYS A 4 -16.71 5.89 8.11
CA LYS A 4 -17.15 4.81 8.96
C LYS A 4 -16.76 3.46 8.36
N VAL A 5 -16.25 2.57 9.20
CA VAL A 5 -15.96 1.18 8.80
C VAL A 5 -17.22 0.35 9.07
N ASP A 6 -17.93 0.02 8.01
CA ASP A 6 -19.16 -0.77 8.04
C ASP A 6 -19.02 -2.05 7.20
N ASP A 7 -20.09 -2.80 7.06
CA ASP A 7 -20.07 -4.07 6.30
C ASP A 7 -19.73 -3.86 4.83
N ARG A 8 -20.11 -2.73 4.25
CA ARG A 8 -19.77 -2.40 2.86
C ARG A 8 -18.26 -2.21 2.70
N ILE A 9 -17.63 -1.51 3.64
CA ILE A 9 -16.17 -1.33 3.64
C ILE A 9 -15.47 -2.68 3.82
N ARG A 10 -15.95 -3.54 4.71
CA ARG A 10 -15.40 -4.88 4.91
C ARG A 10 -15.51 -5.72 3.64
N LEU A 11 -16.62 -5.64 2.92
CA LEU A 11 -16.80 -6.34 1.65
C LEU A 11 -15.80 -5.86 0.60
N ILE A 12 -15.60 -4.55 0.49
CA ILE A 12 -14.61 -3.97 -0.43
C ILE A 12 -13.20 -4.46 -0.07
N LEU A 13 -12.84 -4.47 1.21
CA LEU A 13 -11.53 -4.95 1.66
C LEU A 13 -11.32 -6.43 1.32
N ASN A 14 -12.35 -7.26 1.46
CA ASN A 14 -12.26 -8.67 1.10
C ASN A 14 -12.09 -8.85 -0.41
N ASP A 15 -12.81 -8.09 -1.22
CA ASP A 15 -12.69 -8.13 -2.68
C ASP A 15 -11.28 -7.66 -3.11
N MET A 16 -10.74 -6.65 -2.45
CA MET A 16 -9.38 -6.18 -2.70
C MET A 16 -8.35 -7.26 -2.38
N ALA A 17 -8.52 -7.95 -1.26
CA ALA A 17 -7.63 -9.04 -0.87
C ALA A 17 -7.65 -10.17 -1.91
N ASP A 18 -8.84 -10.57 -2.37
CA ASP A 18 -8.98 -11.59 -3.40
C ASP A 18 -8.30 -11.16 -4.70
N THR A 19 -8.48 -9.92 -5.11
CA THR A 19 -7.84 -9.35 -6.30
C THR A 19 -6.33 -9.36 -6.16
N MET A 20 -5.82 -8.96 -5.01
CA MET A 20 -4.38 -8.95 -4.74
C MET A 20 -3.77 -10.35 -4.83
N TYR A 21 -4.39 -11.35 -4.18
CA TYR A 21 -3.89 -12.72 -4.17
C TYR A 21 -3.97 -13.39 -5.55
N ASN A 22 -4.90 -12.97 -6.40
CA ASN A 22 -5.07 -13.52 -7.75
C ASN A 22 -4.20 -12.81 -8.80
N THR A 23 -3.37 -11.86 -8.38
CA THR A 23 -2.52 -11.10 -9.29
C THR A 23 -1.06 -11.47 -9.05
N GLU A 24 -0.31 -11.73 -10.13
CA GLU A 24 1.14 -11.92 -10.04
C GLU A 24 1.82 -10.66 -9.48
N ASN A 25 2.81 -10.86 -8.62
CA ASN A 25 3.55 -9.79 -7.96
C ASN A 25 2.69 -8.92 -7.02
N GLY A 26 1.53 -9.42 -6.63
CA GLY A 26 0.62 -8.69 -5.76
C GLY A 26 1.00 -8.82 -4.29
N GLY A 27 1.91 -7.95 -3.81
CA GLY A 27 2.20 -7.82 -2.38
C GLY A 27 1.31 -6.81 -1.68
N GLY A 28 0.64 -5.94 -2.45
CA GLY A 28 -0.26 -4.92 -1.93
C GLY A 28 -1.17 -4.36 -3.01
N LEU A 29 -2.28 -3.77 -2.57
CA LEU A 29 -3.25 -3.15 -3.45
C LEU A 29 -3.93 -1.98 -2.74
N ALA A 30 -4.00 -0.82 -3.41
CA ALA A 30 -4.75 0.34 -2.97
C ALA A 30 -6.06 0.45 -3.76
N ALA A 31 -7.14 0.88 -3.11
CA ALA A 31 -8.46 0.94 -3.73
C ALA A 31 -8.52 1.73 -5.06
N PRO A 32 -7.82 2.87 -5.21
CA PRO A 32 -7.82 3.58 -6.49
C PRO A 32 -7.30 2.76 -7.68
N GLN A 33 -6.46 1.75 -7.44
CA GLN A 33 -5.93 0.89 -8.51
C GLN A 33 -7.02 0.04 -9.18
N ILE A 34 -8.14 -0.16 -8.51
CA ILE A 34 -9.30 -0.90 -9.05
C ILE A 34 -10.52 0.00 -9.22
N GLY A 35 -10.29 1.32 -9.32
CA GLY A 35 -11.34 2.29 -9.61
C GLY A 35 -12.20 2.71 -8.41
N ILE A 36 -11.80 2.37 -7.20
CA ILE A 36 -12.54 2.73 -5.98
C ILE A 36 -11.83 3.91 -5.32
N LEU A 37 -12.49 5.07 -5.28
CA LEU A 37 -11.91 6.30 -4.73
C LEU A 37 -12.09 6.39 -3.21
N LYS A 38 -11.52 5.44 -2.49
CA LYS A 38 -11.52 5.38 -1.03
C LYS A 38 -10.12 5.10 -0.51
N ARG A 39 -9.84 5.55 0.70
CA ARG A 39 -8.52 5.35 1.34
C ARG A 39 -8.47 3.98 2.02
N LEU A 40 -8.35 2.95 1.20
CA LEU A 40 -8.27 1.55 1.61
C LEU A 40 -7.02 0.91 1.00
N VAL A 41 -6.33 0.11 1.80
CA VAL A 41 -5.15 -0.65 1.37
C VAL A 41 -5.22 -2.05 1.96
N VAL A 42 -4.86 -3.04 1.18
CA VAL A 42 -4.57 -4.40 1.66
C VAL A 42 -3.15 -4.77 1.26
N LEU A 43 -2.47 -5.52 2.10
CA LEU A 43 -1.13 -6.00 1.79
C LEU A 43 -0.80 -7.28 2.55
N ASP A 44 0.13 -8.06 1.99
CA ASP A 44 0.69 -9.25 2.60
C ASP A 44 2.10 -9.47 2.05
N MET A 45 3.10 -9.26 2.91
CA MET A 45 4.52 -9.43 2.56
C MET A 45 5.10 -10.66 3.27
N GLY A 46 4.26 -11.64 3.59
CA GLY A 46 4.65 -12.87 4.25
C GLY A 46 4.25 -12.96 5.73
N GLN A 47 3.81 -11.86 6.33
CA GLN A 47 3.39 -11.81 7.74
C GLN A 47 1.88 -12.03 7.93
N GLY A 48 1.14 -12.24 6.85
CA GLY A 48 -0.32 -12.37 6.83
C GLY A 48 -0.99 -11.15 6.22
N LEU A 49 -2.28 -11.26 5.99
CA LEU A 49 -3.08 -10.20 5.37
C LEU A 49 -3.28 -9.03 6.33
N ILE A 50 -2.95 -7.84 5.87
CA ILE A 50 -3.18 -6.59 6.59
C ILE A 50 -4.20 -5.78 5.81
N LYS A 51 -5.27 -5.32 6.47
CA LYS A 51 -6.31 -4.46 5.89
C LYS A 51 -6.28 -3.12 6.61
N LEU A 52 -6.13 -2.04 5.86
CA LEU A 52 -5.97 -0.69 6.39
C LEU A 52 -7.04 0.24 5.85
N VAL A 53 -7.67 1.00 6.75
CA VAL A 53 -8.63 2.05 6.42
C VAL A 53 -8.05 3.38 6.88
N ASN A 54 -8.04 4.36 6.00
CA ASN A 54 -7.46 5.69 6.24
C ASN A 54 -6.00 5.63 6.74
N PRO A 55 -5.11 4.86 6.11
CA PRO A 55 -3.73 4.76 6.59
C PRO A 55 -2.97 6.05 6.38
N LYS A 56 -2.07 6.35 7.33
CA LYS A 56 -1.12 7.46 7.20
C LYS A 56 0.21 7.06 7.80
N ILE A 57 1.28 7.58 7.23
CA ILE A 57 2.63 7.40 7.77
C ILE A 57 2.86 8.48 8.82
N ILE A 58 3.10 8.07 10.06
CA ILE A 58 3.31 8.99 11.18
C ILE A 58 4.78 9.11 11.57
N TYR A 59 5.65 8.25 11.05
CA TYR A 59 7.07 8.29 11.33
C TYR A 59 7.85 7.63 10.18
N LYS A 60 8.98 8.20 9.81
CA LYS A 60 9.90 7.69 8.80
C LYS A 60 11.32 7.74 9.33
N GLU A 61 12.11 6.71 9.03
CA GLU A 61 13.51 6.65 9.44
C GLU A 61 14.34 5.95 8.37
N GLY A 62 15.52 6.49 8.12
CA GLY A 62 16.48 5.90 7.19
C GLY A 62 16.05 5.96 5.74
N GLU A 63 16.83 5.33 4.89
CA GLU A 63 16.63 5.32 3.45
C GLU A 63 17.09 3.99 2.88
N GLN A 64 16.35 3.47 1.91
CA GLN A 64 16.72 2.27 1.16
C GLN A 64 16.50 2.51 -0.33
N LYS A 65 17.31 1.86 -1.16
CA LYS A 65 17.13 1.85 -2.61
C LYS A 65 16.30 0.64 -2.98
N VAL A 66 15.26 0.84 -3.77
CA VAL A 66 14.33 -0.22 -4.15
C VAL A 66 14.05 -0.17 -5.66
N VAL A 67 13.59 -1.30 -6.20
CA VAL A 67 13.04 -1.39 -7.55
C VAL A 67 11.54 -1.66 -7.39
N GLU A 68 10.72 -0.83 -7.99
CA GLU A 68 9.26 -0.96 -7.91
C GLU A 68 8.60 -1.01 -9.27
N GLY A 69 7.50 -1.73 -9.32
CA GLY A 69 6.56 -1.70 -10.41
C GLY A 69 5.16 -1.49 -9.84
N CYS A 70 4.19 -1.32 -10.70
CA CYS A 70 2.80 -1.11 -10.29
C CYS A 70 1.86 -1.88 -11.19
N LEU A 71 0.79 -2.45 -10.62
CA LEU A 71 -0.23 -3.17 -11.40
C LEU A 71 -0.93 -2.24 -12.39
N SER A 72 -1.02 -0.95 -12.09
CA SER A 72 -1.61 0.07 -12.96
C SER A 72 -0.70 0.48 -14.12
N ILE A 73 0.59 0.15 -14.07
CA ILE A 73 1.60 0.48 -15.10
C ILE A 73 2.38 -0.80 -15.38
N PRO A 74 1.82 -1.73 -16.17
CA PRO A 74 2.47 -3.00 -16.44
C PRO A 74 3.79 -2.83 -17.21
N ASP A 75 4.72 -3.76 -16.97
CA ASP A 75 6.02 -3.84 -17.62
C ASP A 75 6.93 -2.62 -17.41
N THR A 76 6.60 -1.76 -16.44
CA THR A 76 7.41 -0.59 -16.09
C THR A 76 7.99 -0.78 -14.69
N TRP A 77 9.31 -0.77 -14.58
CA TRP A 77 10.05 -0.92 -13.33
C TRP A 77 11.05 0.22 -13.19
N GLY A 78 11.18 0.75 -12.00
CA GLY A 78 12.10 1.86 -11.75
C GLY A 78 12.80 1.74 -10.40
N LYS A 79 13.99 2.31 -10.33
CA LYS A 79 14.74 2.43 -9.09
C LYS A 79 14.37 3.73 -8.40
N LEU A 80 14.10 3.68 -7.11
CA LEU A 80 13.78 4.86 -6.31
C LEU A 80 14.24 4.67 -4.88
N LYS A 81 14.14 5.73 -4.10
CA LYS A 81 14.49 5.70 -2.69
C LYS A 81 13.22 5.68 -1.85
N ARG A 82 13.20 4.84 -0.83
CA ARG A 82 12.10 4.74 0.14
C ARG A 82 12.67 4.79 1.55
N PRO A 83 11.87 5.19 2.56
CA PRO A 83 12.29 5.06 3.96
C PRO A 83 12.61 3.60 4.29
N ALA A 84 13.64 3.38 5.09
CA ALA A 84 14.01 2.04 5.54
C ALA A 84 13.08 1.53 6.63
N LYS A 85 12.46 2.44 7.40
CA LYS A 85 11.52 2.15 8.46
C LYS A 85 10.39 3.16 8.45
N VAL A 86 9.15 2.69 8.61
CA VAL A 86 7.97 3.55 8.75
C VAL A 86 7.08 3.04 9.86
N ILE A 87 6.32 3.95 10.46
CA ILE A 87 5.22 3.62 11.37
C ILE A 87 3.95 4.13 10.71
N VAL A 88 2.99 3.24 10.54
CA VAL A 88 1.71 3.52 9.89
C VAL A 88 0.60 3.42 10.92
N GLN A 89 -0.26 4.44 10.97
CA GLN A 89 -1.47 4.45 11.78
C GLN A 89 -2.68 4.36 10.86
N ALA A 90 -3.63 3.52 11.20
CA ALA A 90 -4.83 3.30 10.40
C ALA A 90 -5.98 2.79 11.27
N LEU A 91 -7.14 2.57 10.66
CA LEU A 91 -8.21 1.79 11.25
C LEU A 91 -8.17 0.38 10.65
N ASP A 92 -8.55 -0.62 11.42
CA ASP A 92 -8.70 -1.98 10.92
C ASP A 92 -10.12 -2.23 10.39
N GLU A 93 -10.42 -3.47 10.02
CA GLU A 93 -11.72 -3.84 9.47
C GLU A 93 -12.87 -3.76 10.50
N LYS A 94 -12.55 -3.59 11.78
CA LYS A 94 -13.52 -3.38 12.85
C LYS A 94 -13.70 -1.91 13.20
N GLY A 95 -12.94 -1.01 12.55
CA GLY A 95 -12.97 0.41 12.85
C GLY A 95 -12.10 0.80 14.05
N GLU A 96 -11.25 -0.11 14.55
CA GLU A 96 -10.36 0.15 15.66
C GLU A 96 -9.03 0.72 15.16
N GLU A 97 -8.44 1.64 15.93
CA GLU A 97 -7.15 2.21 15.60
C GLU A 97 -6.04 1.18 15.78
N VAL A 98 -5.18 1.06 14.77
CA VAL A 98 -4.04 0.15 14.78
C VAL A 98 -2.78 0.88 14.32
N THR A 99 -1.63 0.40 14.76
CA THR A 99 -0.33 0.93 14.39
C THR A 99 0.57 -0.21 13.95
N PHE A 100 1.22 -0.04 12.81
CA PHE A 100 2.16 -1.02 12.27
C PHE A 100 3.52 -0.39 12.09
N THR A 101 4.57 -1.14 12.45
CA THR A 101 5.95 -0.75 12.16
C THR A 101 6.45 -1.66 11.03
N GLY A 102 6.90 -1.05 9.93
CA GLY A 102 7.45 -1.76 8.79
C GLY A 102 8.90 -1.39 8.54
N THR A 103 9.72 -2.38 8.20
CA THR A 103 11.11 -2.20 7.79
C THR A 103 11.34 -2.93 6.49
N GLY A 104 12.40 -2.54 5.73
CA GLY A 104 12.74 -3.21 4.49
C GLY A 104 11.60 -3.23 3.48
N ASP A 105 11.25 -4.41 2.99
CA ASP A 105 10.18 -4.59 1.98
C ASP A 105 8.82 -4.18 2.49
N LEU A 106 8.52 -4.38 3.76
CA LEU A 106 7.25 -3.96 4.34
C LEU A 106 7.14 -2.43 4.38
N ALA A 107 8.21 -1.72 4.76
CA ALA A 107 8.25 -0.26 4.69
C ALA A 107 8.02 0.24 3.27
N LYS A 108 8.68 -0.38 2.30
CA LYS A 108 8.52 -0.10 0.88
C LYS A 108 7.06 -0.26 0.45
N CYS A 109 6.43 -1.38 0.82
CA CYS A 109 5.05 -1.69 0.46
C CYS A 109 4.06 -0.68 1.07
N PHE A 110 4.19 -0.36 2.35
CA PHE A 110 3.36 0.66 2.98
C PHE A 110 3.46 2.00 2.24
N CYS A 111 4.68 2.46 1.94
CA CYS A 111 4.88 3.73 1.24
C CYS A 111 4.27 3.70 -0.16
N HIS A 112 4.50 2.62 -0.91
CA HIS A 112 4.00 2.48 -2.27
C HIS A 112 2.47 2.54 -2.32
N GLU A 113 1.78 1.79 -1.47
CA GLU A 113 0.32 1.73 -1.48
C GLU A 113 -0.32 3.01 -0.92
N ILE A 114 0.27 3.62 0.11
CA ILE A 114 -0.23 4.89 0.64
C ILE A 114 -0.04 6.01 -0.37
N ASP A 115 1.06 6.02 -1.12
CA ASP A 115 1.28 6.99 -2.20
C ASP A 115 0.17 6.92 -3.25
N HIS A 116 -0.31 5.72 -3.60
CA HIS A 116 -1.44 5.55 -4.52
C HIS A 116 -2.70 6.26 -4.02
N LEU A 117 -2.94 6.27 -2.71
CA LEU A 117 -4.09 6.96 -2.12
C LEU A 117 -3.98 8.48 -2.31
N ASP A 118 -2.77 9.01 -2.38
CA ASP A 118 -2.48 10.43 -2.54
C ASP A 118 -2.25 10.81 -4.01
N GLY A 119 -2.46 9.87 -4.93
CA GLY A 119 -2.26 10.11 -6.36
C GLY A 119 -0.80 10.12 -6.79
N ILE A 120 0.11 9.67 -5.94
CA ILE A 120 1.54 9.60 -6.23
C ILE A 120 1.87 8.21 -6.75
N LEU A 121 2.39 8.13 -7.97
CA LEU A 121 2.84 6.88 -8.58
C LEU A 121 4.35 6.73 -8.37
N PHE A 122 4.84 5.47 -8.36
CA PHE A 122 6.28 5.26 -8.23
C PHE A 122 7.06 5.95 -9.36
N THR A 123 6.46 6.12 -10.54
CA THR A 123 7.06 6.83 -11.67
C THR A 123 7.38 8.29 -11.37
N ASP A 124 6.66 8.91 -10.42
CA ASP A 124 6.92 10.28 -9.99
C ASP A 124 8.18 10.39 -9.13
N LEU A 125 8.62 9.28 -8.55
CA LEU A 125 9.73 9.20 -7.59
C LEU A 125 10.97 8.48 -8.16
N VAL A 126 10.84 7.88 -9.33
CA VAL A 126 11.88 7.06 -9.94
C VAL A 126 13.10 7.90 -10.30
N THR A 127 14.29 7.41 -9.91
CA THR A 127 15.59 8.02 -10.27
C THR A 127 16.20 7.36 -11.50
N GLU A 128 15.84 6.09 -11.79
CA GLU A 128 16.34 5.33 -12.92
C GLU A 128 15.36 4.21 -13.28
N TYR A 129 15.03 4.08 -14.57
CA TYR A 129 14.21 2.97 -15.04
C TYR A 129 15.03 1.72 -15.32
N VAL A 130 14.48 0.58 -14.97
CA VAL A 130 15.07 -0.74 -15.23
C VAL A 130 14.43 -1.28 -16.52
N LYS A 131 15.28 -1.68 -17.45
CA LYS A 131 14.85 -2.29 -18.71
C LYS A 131 14.68 -3.81 -18.59
#